data_6fe9ecc3b4c71ad7e586f39c20f5be57
#
_entry.id   6fe9ecc3b4c71ad7e586f39c20f5be57
#
_cell.length_a   1.000
_cell.length_b   1.000
_cell.length_c   1.000
_cell.angle_alpha   90.00
_cell.angle_beta   90.00
_cell.angle_gamma   90.00
#
_symmetry.space_group_name_H-M   'P 1'
#
loop_
_entity.id
_entity.type
_entity.pdbx_description
1 polymer ?
#
loop_
_entity_poly.entity_id
_entity_poly.type
_entity_poly.pdbx_seq_one_letter_code
_entity_poly.pdbx_strand_id
1 'polypeptide(L)'
;VSLVNDLGDLEAKLTAFGWFVTRCDGHDMEAFSDCLDECRSITDRPQIIIADTIKGQGVSFMADTAKLDEDNLYQFHSGAPNAEDYVRASEELIAAANKQLQMLGAVQLNLEHCPLLPRTAAEDPQRLIAAYSRALVTQAKSKPELVALDGDLMLDCGLIPFKDKYPERFIECGIAEQDMLSIASGLALRGMLPVVHSFACFLSTRPNEHFYNNATEKTKIIYVGSLAGLLPSGPGHSHQSVRDISILSSVPNLVLIEPCTESEVEMALDYSVNETSSSVYLRLVSIPYDIPFQLPVGYQLEYGKGVALTDGDDAVMFSYGPVMLTQAVKAVERLKEEHGLEVRVINLPWLNHVDADWLRSSVEDFKYIFTLDDHFVKGGQGEMLACKLAEMSDIEGYHLHRFGIREIPACGQNEEVLQVHGLDALSICNSIITLMREA
;
A
#
# COMPACT_ATOMS: atom_id res chain seq x y z
N VAL A 1 -5.53 21.15 -9.02
CA VAL A 1 -4.10 21.45 -8.85
C VAL A 1 -3.92 22.85 -8.28
N SER A 2 -4.50 23.89 -8.87
CA SER A 2 -4.32 25.29 -8.44
C SER A 2 -4.77 25.59 -7.01
N LEU A 3 -5.70 24.81 -6.44
CA LEU A 3 -6.15 24.98 -5.05
C LEU A 3 -5.21 24.31 -4.03
N VAL A 4 -4.51 23.26 -4.45
CA VAL A 4 -3.61 22.47 -3.57
C VAL A 4 -2.17 22.94 -3.74
N ASN A 5 -1.72 23.15 -4.98
CA ASN A 5 -0.36 23.57 -5.31
C ASN A 5 -0.37 24.44 -6.56
N ASP A 6 -0.47 25.76 -6.39
CA ASP A 6 -0.43 26.71 -7.50
C ASP A 6 0.99 26.82 -8.07
N LEU A 7 1.17 26.36 -9.28
CA LEU A 7 2.45 26.44 -9.98
C LEU A 7 2.74 27.84 -10.55
N GLY A 8 1.81 28.79 -10.43
CA GLY A 8 1.92 30.13 -11.00
C GLY A 8 1.99 30.11 -12.53
N ASP A 9 2.72 31.06 -13.11
CA ASP A 9 2.92 31.11 -14.57
C ASP A 9 3.89 30.01 -15.04
N LEU A 10 3.33 28.85 -15.38
CA LEU A 10 4.10 27.68 -15.82
C LEU A 10 4.80 27.92 -17.15
N GLU A 11 4.15 28.66 -18.07
CA GLU A 11 4.70 28.99 -19.39
C GLU A 11 5.96 29.87 -19.26
N ALA A 12 5.87 30.93 -18.45
CA ALA A 12 7.01 31.78 -18.20
C ALA A 12 8.17 31.03 -17.52
N LYS A 13 7.88 30.15 -16.57
CA LYS A 13 8.89 29.31 -15.90
C LYS A 13 9.64 28.41 -16.87
N LEU A 14 8.90 27.68 -17.69
CA LEU A 14 9.49 26.74 -18.66
C LEU A 14 10.28 27.48 -19.75
N THR A 15 9.77 28.63 -20.22
CA THR A 15 10.49 29.49 -21.15
C THR A 15 11.81 29.99 -20.54
N ALA A 16 11.82 30.38 -19.26
CA ALA A 16 13.02 30.82 -18.56
C ALA A 16 14.07 29.70 -18.43
N PHE A 17 13.67 28.44 -18.41
CA PHE A 17 14.56 27.27 -18.51
C PHE A 17 15.10 27.01 -19.93
N GLY A 18 14.70 27.80 -20.92
CA GLY A 18 15.16 27.66 -22.32
C GLY A 18 14.35 26.67 -23.16
N TRP A 19 13.18 26.26 -22.70
CA TRP A 19 12.28 25.40 -23.47
C TRP A 19 11.48 26.21 -24.49
N PHE A 20 11.18 25.59 -25.63
CA PHE A 20 10.11 26.05 -26.49
C PHE A 20 8.78 25.63 -25.87
N VAL A 21 7.89 26.59 -25.62
CA VAL A 21 6.61 26.34 -24.95
C VAL A 21 5.47 26.72 -25.88
N THR A 22 4.54 25.81 -26.08
CA THR A 22 3.23 26.07 -26.71
C THR A 22 2.11 25.62 -25.80
N ARG A 23 0.91 26.21 -25.97
CA ARG A 23 -0.22 25.94 -25.08
C ARG A 23 -1.51 25.86 -25.85
N CYS A 24 -2.36 24.86 -25.53
CA CYS A 24 -3.63 24.66 -26.18
C CYS A 24 -4.70 24.11 -25.21
N ASP A 25 -5.96 24.11 -25.66
CA ASP A 25 -7.00 23.30 -25.02
C ASP A 25 -6.66 21.80 -25.25
N GLY A 26 -6.42 21.07 -24.15
CA GLY A 26 -6.06 19.65 -24.19
C GLY A 26 -7.26 18.73 -24.54
N HIS A 27 -8.47 19.27 -24.62
CA HIS A 27 -9.67 18.55 -25.09
C HIS A 27 -9.95 18.79 -26.57
N ASP A 28 -9.25 19.71 -27.23
CA ASP A 28 -9.32 19.95 -28.66
C ASP A 28 -8.18 19.18 -29.37
N MET A 29 -8.55 18.08 -30.01
CA MET A 29 -7.60 17.20 -30.69
C MET A 29 -6.93 17.86 -31.91
N GLU A 30 -7.60 18.80 -32.59
CA GLU A 30 -7.04 19.55 -33.72
C GLU A 30 -6.00 20.54 -33.21
N ALA A 31 -6.34 21.35 -32.20
CA ALA A 31 -5.41 22.29 -31.58
C ALA A 31 -4.19 21.59 -30.98
N PHE A 32 -4.38 20.41 -30.36
CA PHE A 32 -3.27 19.62 -29.83
C PHE A 32 -2.36 19.06 -30.93
N SER A 33 -2.96 18.60 -32.06
CA SER A 33 -2.21 18.15 -33.25
C SER A 33 -1.37 19.28 -33.85
N ASP A 34 -1.93 20.49 -33.96
CA ASP A 34 -1.23 21.66 -34.47
C ASP A 34 -0.03 22.02 -33.58
N CYS A 35 -0.18 21.97 -32.26
CA CYS A 35 0.95 22.15 -31.33
C CYS A 35 2.05 21.08 -31.51
N LEU A 36 1.68 19.83 -31.78
CA LEU A 36 2.66 18.77 -32.08
C LEU A 36 3.42 19.06 -33.38
N ASP A 37 2.75 19.53 -34.42
CA ASP A 37 3.39 19.88 -35.69
C ASP A 37 4.28 21.13 -35.55
N GLU A 38 3.90 22.10 -34.76
CA GLU A 38 4.74 23.23 -34.40
C GLU A 38 6.01 22.76 -33.67
N CYS A 39 5.89 21.89 -32.65
CA CYS A 39 7.02 21.32 -31.91
C CYS A 39 7.98 20.58 -32.82
N ARG A 40 7.52 19.86 -33.83
CA ARG A 40 8.38 19.12 -34.80
C ARG A 40 9.30 20.04 -35.59
N SER A 41 8.94 21.30 -35.75
CA SER A 41 9.76 22.31 -36.46
C SER A 41 10.93 22.85 -35.63
N ILE A 42 10.89 22.66 -34.33
CA ILE A 42 11.88 23.16 -33.36
C ILE A 42 12.94 22.09 -33.12
N THR A 43 14.19 22.37 -33.47
CA THR A 43 15.29 21.38 -33.39
C THR A 43 16.45 21.83 -32.50
N ASP A 44 16.43 23.07 -32.01
CA ASP A 44 17.52 23.69 -31.30
C ASP A 44 17.39 23.68 -29.76
N ARG A 45 16.20 23.30 -29.27
CA ARG A 45 15.89 23.28 -27.84
C ARG A 45 14.82 22.24 -27.50
N PRO A 46 14.68 21.83 -26.20
CA PRO A 46 13.57 20.99 -25.75
C PRO A 46 12.22 21.68 -25.99
N GLN A 47 11.21 20.89 -26.29
CA GLN A 47 9.85 21.38 -26.52
C GLN A 47 8.91 20.86 -25.45
N ILE A 48 7.90 21.66 -25.11
CA ILE A 48 6.82 21.28 -24.19
C ILE A 48 5.49 21.87 -24.66
N ILE A 49 4.45 21.07 -24.59
CA ILE A 49 3.07 21.48 -24.84
C ILE A 49 2.36 21.53 -23.47
N ILE A 50 1.81 22.66 -23.13
CA ILE A 50 0.90 22.80 -21.99
C ILE A 50 -0.51 22.56 -22.49
N ALA A 51 -1.06 21.37 -22.21
CA ALA A 51 -2.42 21.01 -22.58
C ALA A 51 -3.36 21.32 -21.39
N ASP A 52 -4.15 22.37 -21.48
CA ASP A 52 -5.12 22.71 -20.45
C ASP A 52 -6.29 21.73 -20.49
N THR A 53 -6.55 21.04 -19.37
CA THR A 53 -7.60 20.04 -19.28
C THR A 53 -8.48 20.25 -18.06
N ILE A 54 -9.73 19.80 -18.16
CA ILE A 54 -10.68 19.72 -17.06
C ILE A 54 -10.79 18.24 -16.64
N LYS A 55 -10.47 17.93 -15.39
CA LYS A 55 -10.58 16.57 -14.86
C LYS A 55 -12.03 16.09 -14.94
N GLY A 56 -12.26 14.89 -15.49
CA GLY A 56 -13.60 14.34 -15.68
C GLY A 56 -14.38 14.91 -16.87
N GLN A 57 -13.74 15.68 -17.76
CA GLN A 57 -14.38 16.23 -18.96
C GLN A 57 -15.11 15.15 -19.77
N GLY A 58 -16.32 15.46 -20.21
CA GLY A 58 -17.21 14.58 -20.95
C GLY A 58 -18.35 13.99 -20.11
N VAL A 59 -18.21 13.98 -18.79
CA VAL A 59 -19.25 13.56 -17.84
C VAL A 59 -19.61 14.73 -16.95
N SER A 60 -20.86 15.21 -17.03
CA SER A 60 -21.29 16.47 -16.44
C SER A 60 -21.04 16.59 -14.94
N PHE A 61 -21.28 15.52 -14.19
CA PHE A 61 -21.12 15.48 -12.74
C PHE A 61 -19.69 15.19 -12.28
N MET A 62 -18.82 14.70 -13.16
CA MET A 62 -17.40 14.48 -12.90
C MET A 62 -16.53 15.68 -13.27
N ALA A 63 -16.96 16.44 -14.29
CA ALA A 63 -16.21 17.61 -14.78
C ALA A 63 -16.37 18.86 -13.90
N ASP A 64 -17.40 18.92 -13.08
CA ASP A 64 -17.67 20.05 -12.21
C ASP A 64 -16.83 20.01 -10.94
N THR A 65 -15.56 20.40 -11.08
CA THR A 65 -14.62 20.49 -9.95
C THR A 65 -14.95 21.61 -8.96
N ALA A 66 -15.97 22.45 -9.26
CA ALA A 66 -16.47 23.46 -8.32
C ALA A 66 -17.42 22.84 -7.28
N LYS A 67 -17.92 21.64 -7.52
CA LYS A 67 -18.71 20.84 -6.56
C LYS A 67 -17.81 19.84 -5.82
N LEU A 68 -16.81 20.36 -5.13
CA LEU A 68 -16.15 19.59 -4.10
C LEU A 68 -17.17 19.31 -2.99
N ASP A 69 -17.08 18.13 -2.34
CA ASP A 69 -17.90 17.84 -1.17
C ASP A 69 -17.59 18.81 -0.01
N GLU A 70 -18.27 18.66 1.13
CA GLU A 70 -18.07 19.50 2.30
C GLU A 70 -16.61 19.51 2.78
N ASP A 71 -15.84 18.45 2.47
CA ASP A 71 -14.42 18.27 2.81
C ASP A 71 -13.46 18.79 1.72
N ASN A 72 -13.94 19.40 0.65
CA ASN A 72 -13.17 19.82 -0.53
C ASN A 72 -12.44 18.67 -1.26
N LEU A 73 -12.99 17.46 -1.24
CA LEU A 73 -12.42 16.28 -1.90
C LEU A 73 -13.08 16.04 -3.26
N TYR A 74 -12.26 15.70 -4.26
CA TYR A 74 -12.76 15.28 -5.56
C TYR A 74 -13.07 13.77 -5.54
N GLN A 75 -14.36 13.42 -5.59
CA GLN A 75 -14.86 12.06 -5.39
C GLN A 75 -14.46 11.04 -6.46
N PHE A 76 -14.14 11.50 -7.70
CA PHE A 76 -13.85 10.61 -8.83
C PHE A 76 -12.36 10.54 -9.17
N HIS A 77 -11.49 10.60 -8.16
CA HIS A 77 -10.04 10.56 -8.39
C HIS A 77 -9.55 9.14 -8.66
N SER A 78 -10.04 8.15 -7.90
CA SER A 78 -9.59 6.77 -7.97
C SER A 78 -10.76 5.80 -7.79
N GLY A 79 -10.62 4.60 -8.33
CA GLY A 79 -11.64 3.57 -8.31
C GLY A 79 -12.73 3.75 -9.37
N ALA A 80 -13.54 2.72 -9.54
CA ALA A 80 -14.72 2.79 -10.40
C ALA A 80 -15.85 3.53 -9.68
N PRO A 81 -16.65 4.34 -10.40
CA PRO A 81 -17.87 4.90 -9.84
C PRO A 81 -18.84 3.79 -9.40
N ASN A 82 -19.80 4.12 -8.55
CA ASN A 82 -20.88 3.19 -8.23
C ASN A 82 -21.68 2.82 -9.48
N ALA A 83 -22.52 1.79 -9.39
CA ALA A 83 -23.24 1.27 -10.57
C ALA A 83 -24.17 2.32 -11.22
N GLU A 84 -24.82 3.17 -10.43
CA GLU A 84 -25.74 4.23 -10.92
C GLU A 84 -24.95 5.32 -11.65
N ASP A 85 -23.88 5.83 -11.06
CA ASP A 85 -23.00 6.83 -11.67
C ASP A 85 -22.30 6.29 -12.91
N TYR A 86 -21.92 4.99 -12.92
CA TYR A 86 -21.32 4.36 -14.10
C TYR A 86 -22.28 4.33 -15.29
N VAL A 87 -23.55 3.94 -15.06
CA VAL A 87 -24.58 3.91 -16.11
C VAL A 87 -24.82 5.34 -16.64
N ARG A 88 -25.00 6.31 -15.75
CA ARG A 88 -25.23 7.70 -16.10
C ARG A 88 -24.07 8.31 -16.88
N ALA A 89 -22.83 8.08 -16.46
CA ALA A 89 -21.64 8.52 -17.17
C ALA A 89 -21.52 7.89 -18.56
N SER A 90 -21.80 6.58 -18.67
CA SER A 90 -21.77 5.85 -19.94
C SER A 90 -22.84 6.39 -20.92
N GLU A 91 -24.04 6.67 -20.46
CA GLU A 91 -25.10 7.24 -21.26
C GLU A 91 -24.74 8.64 -21.79
N GLU A 92 -24.18 9.52 -20.95
CA GLU A 92 -23.70 10.84 -21.37
C GLU A 92 -22.63 10.75 -22.46
N LEU A 93 -21.61 9.89 -22.26
CA LEU A 93 -20.50 9.72 -23.19
C LEU A 93 -20.97 9.15 -24.53
N ILE A 94 -21.87 8.16 -24.53
CA ILE A 94 -22.40 7.56 -25.74
C ILE A 94 -23.31 8.53 -26.50
N ALA A 95 -24.14 9.29 -25.79
CA ALA A 95 -24.96 10.33 -26.42
C ALA A 95 -24.09 11.38 -27.12
N ALA A 96 -23.01 11.83 -26.47
CA ALA A 96 -22.06 12.76 -27.05
C ALA A 96 -21.33 12.17 -28.29
N ALA A 97 -20.83 10.94 -28.18
CA ALA A 97 -20.16 10.23 -29.27
C ALA A 97 -21.09 9.97 -30.45
N ASN A 98 -22.32 9.54 -30.21
CA ASN A 98 -23.32 9.27 -31.26
C ASN A 98 -23.74 10.55 -31.99
N LYS A 99 -23.79 11.69 -31.31
CA LYS A 99 -24.02 12.99 -31.97
C LYS A 99 -22.90 13.32 -32.96
N GLN A 100 -21.65 13.07 -32.62
CA GLN A 100 -20.51 13.26 -33.51
C GLN A 100 -20.51 12.25 -34.68
N LEU A 101 -20.74 10.97 -34.40
CA LEU A 101 -20.81 9.91 -35.42
C LEU A 101 -21.94 10.19 -36.43
N GLN A 102 -23.09 10.70 -35.98
CA GLN A 102 -24.18 11.08 -36.84
C GLN A 102 -23.79 12.21 -37.81
N MET A 103 -23.05 13.22 -37.32
CA MET A 103 -22.56 14.31 -38.19
C MET A 103 -21.56 13.80 -39.23
N LEU A 104 -20.84 12.76 -38.93
CA LEU A 104 -19.87 12.12 -39.83
C LEU A 104 -20.51 11.05 -40.72
N GLY A 105 -21.80 10.76 -40.61
CA GLY A 105 -22.48 9.67 -41.34
C GLY A 105 -22.02 8.28 -40.94
N ALA A 106 -21.43 8.13 -39.76
CA ALA A 106 -20.91 6.85 -39.25
C ALA A 106 -21.97 6.10 -38.40
N VAL A 107 -21.70 4.80 -38.18
CA VAL A 107 -22.58 3.93 -37.38
C VAL A 107 -22.51 4.35 -35.93
N GLN A 108 -23.70 4.47 -35.29
CA GLN A 108 -23.81 4.82 -33.88
C GLN A 108 -23.39 3.66 -32.97
N LEU A 109 -22.86 4.00 -31.80
CA LEU A 109 -22.53 3.05 -30.74
C LEU A 109 -23.79 2.61 -30.01
N ASN A 110 -23.86 1.32 -29.67
CA ASN A 110 -24.85 0.74 -28.79
C ASN A 110 -24.18 0.21 -27.52
N LEU A 111 -24.81 0.44 -26.37
CA LEU A 111 -24.38 -0.19 -25.11
C LEU A 111 -24.84 -1.65 -25.07
N GLU A 112 -23.93 -2.53 -24.76
CA GLU A 112 -24.22 -3.90 -24.34
C GLU A 112 -24.14 -3.96 -22.82
N HIS A 113 -25.27 -4.31 -22.19
CA HIS A 113 -25.34 -4.47 -20.75
C HIS A 113 -24.88 -5.86 -20.35
N CYS A 114 -23.66 -5.95 -19.85
CA CYS A 114 -23.18 -7.17 -19.19
C CYS A 114 -23.58 -7.14 -17.71
N PRO A 115 -24.17 -8.22 -17.17
CA PRO A 115 -24.48 -8.30 -15.74
C PRO A 115 -23.18 -8.21 -14.93
N LEU A 116 -23.14 -7.30 -13.96
CA LEU A 116 -22.06 -7.26 -12.99
C LEU A 116 -22.10 -8.50 -12.12
N LEU A 117 -20.99 -9.21 -12.00
CA LEU A 117 -20.85 -10.24 -10.98
C LEU A 117 -20.91 -9.56 -9.60
N PRO A 118 -21.80 -10.02 -8.70
CA PRO A 118 -21.89 -9.44 -7.37
C PRO A 118 -20.55 -9.62 -6.65
N ARG A 119 -19.98 -8.51 -6.14
CA ARG A 119 -18.85 -8.59 -5.23
C ARG A 119 -19.36 -9.09 -3.88
N THR A 120 -18.73 -10.12 -3.34
CA THR A 120 -18.96 -10.54 -1.97
C THR A 120 -18.43 -9.44 -1.06
N ALA A 121 -19.32 -8.76 -0.34
CA ALA A 121 -18.88 -7.80 0.68
C ALA A 121 -18.32 -8.59 1.86
N ALA A 122 -17.26 -8.08 2.47
CA ALA A 122 -16.75 -8.60 3.72
C ALA A 122 -17.82 -8.45 4.82
N GLU A 123 -18.01 -9.49 5.65
CA GLU A 123 -19.09 -9.53 6.67
C GLU A 123 -18.69 -8.82 7.96
N ASP A 124 -17.49 -9.10 8.48
CA ASP A 124 -16.92 -8.52 9.71
C ASP A 124 -15.43 -8.18 9.51
N PRO A 125 -15.12 -7.25 8.61
CA PRO A 125 -13.74 -7.02 8.20
C PRO A 125 -12.93 -6.23 9.22
N GLN A 126 -11.66 -6.57 9.33
CA GLN A 126 -10.64 -5.71 9.90
C GLN A 126 -10.46 -4.48 9.00
N ARG A 127 -10.46 -3.29 9.60
CA ARG A 127 -10.32 -1.98 8.93
C ARG A 127 -9.10 -1.24 9.49
N LEU A 128 -7.91 -1.67 9.06
CA LEU A 128 -6.66 -1.23 9.66
C LEU A 128 -6.45 0.29 9.56
N ILE A 129 -6.84 0.92 8.45
CA ILE A 129 -6.73 2.37 8.28
C ILE A 129 -7.66 3.12 9.26
N ALA A 130 -8.88 2.64 9.49
CA ALA A 130 -9.79 3.25 10.43
C ALA A 130 -9.31 3.11 11.89
N ALA A 131 -8.74 1.94 12.24
CA ALA A 131 -8.12 1.72 13.55
C ALA A 131 -6.90 2.63 13.75
N TYR A 132 -6.04 2.72 12.73
CA TYR A 132 -4.89 3.63 12.74
C TYR A 132 -5.32 5.09 12.95
N SER A 133 -6.33 5.55 12.22
CA SER A 133 -6.87 6.92 12.36
C SER A 133 -7.31 7.23 13.78
N ARG A 134 -8.06 6.32 14.43
CA ARG A 134 -8.49 6.45 15.82
C ARG A 134 -7.31 6.47 16.81
N ALA A 135 -6.36 5.56 16.59
CA ALA A 135 -5.16 5.45 17.42
C ALA A 135 -4.28 6.70 17.30
N LEU A 136 -4.06 7.23 16.09
CA LEU A 136 -3.27 8.45 15.87
C LEU A 136 -3.86 9.66 16.61
N VAL A 137 -5.17 9.87 16.51
CA VAL A 137 -5.88 10.94 17.23
C VAL A 137 -5.75 10.77 18.73
N THR A 138 -5.76 9.52 19.21
CA THR A 138 -5.60 9.21 20.64
C THR A 138 -4.19 9.51 21.13
N GLN A 139 -3.16 9.10 20.41
CA GLN A 139 -1.75 9.40 20.71
C GLN A 139 -1.49 10.90 20.71
N ALA A 140 -2.00 11.61 19.71
CA ALA A 140 -1.84 13.06 19.59
C ALA A 140 -2.42 13.86 20.77
N LYS A 141 -3.38 13.31 21.49
CA LYS A 141 -3.96 13.95 22.69
C LYS A 141 -2.93 14.05 23.83
N SER A 142 -2.08 13.06 23.99
CA SER A 142 -1.05 12.98 25.04
C SER A 142 0.33 13.44 24.59
N LYS A 143 0.55 13.58 23.26
CA LYS A 143 1.81 13.91 22.62
C LYS A 143 1.67 15.21 21.81
N PRO A 144 1.83 16.39 22.44
CA PRO A 144 1.72 17.68 21.74
C PRO A 144 2.80 17.86 20.66
N GLU A 145 3.94 17.16 20.76
CA GLU A 145 5.02 17.13 19.79
C GLU A 145 4.71 16.33 18.51
N LEU A 146 3.65 15.51 18.52
CA LEU A 146 3.27 14.71 17.36
C LEU A 146 2.66 15.60 16.27
N VAL A 147 3.24 15.54 15.07
CA VAL A 147 2.77 16.23 13.85
C VAL A 147 2.58 15.23 12.72
N ALA A 148 1.52 15.37 11.95
CA ALA A 148 1.24 14.52 10.80
C ALA A 148 1.59 15.25 9.50
N LEU A 149 2.32 14.57 8.60
CA LEU A 149 2.64 15.05 7.26
C LEU A 149 1.98 14.14 6.23
N ASP A 150 1.42 14.72 5.18
CA ASP A 150 0.71 14.01 4.12
C ASP A 150 1.16 14.45 2.73
N GLY A 151 1.06 13.55 1.76
CA GLY A 151 1.37 13.78 0.36
C GLY A 151 0.13 13.71 -0.55
N ASP A 152 -0.92 14.49 -0.25
CA ASP A 152 -2.20 14.52 -0.98
C ASP A 152 -2.96 13.16 -0.95
N LEU A 153 -2.87 12.43 0.17
CA LEU A 153 -3.50 11.11 0.39
C LEU A 153 -4.28 11.04 1.72
N MET A 154 -4.66 12.18 2.25
CA MET A 154 -5.30 12.34 3.55
C MET A 154 -6.51 11.40 3.76
N LEU A 155 -7.35 11.22 2.73
CA LEU A 155 -8.50 10.33 2.78
C LEU A 155 -8.06 8.86 2.90
N ASP A 156 -7.17 8.43 2.03
CA ASP A 156 -6.73 7.04 1.93
C ASP A 156 -5.85 6.61 3.12
N CYS A 157 -5.14 7.57 3.72
CA CYS A 157 -4.31 7.35 4.92
C CYS A 157 -5.08 7.56 6.24
N GLY A 158 -6.37 7.92 6.18
CA GLY A 158 -7.22 8.09 7.37
C GLY A 158 -6.90 9.32 8.22
N LEU A 159 -6.40 10.42 7.61
CA LEU A 159 -5.91 11.59 8.33
C LEU A 159 -6.95 12.70 8.56
N ILE A 160 -8.13 12.61 7.95
CA ILE A 160 -9.18 13.62 8.08
C ILE A 160 -9.51 13.90 9.57
N PRO A 161 -9.75 12.88 10.44
CA PRO A 161 -10.05 13.15 11.86
C PRO A 161 -8.89 13.80 12.63
N PHE A 162 -7.65 13.55 12.22
CA PHE A 162 -6.49 14.22 12.82
C PHE A 162 -6.43 15.69 12.40
N LYS A 163 -6.56 15.98 11.10
CA LYS A 163 -6.57 17.34 10.55
C LYS A 163 -7.68 18.18 11.17
N ASP A 164 -8.91 17.63 11.28
CA ASP A 164 -10.04 18.35 11.86
C ASP A 164 -9.81 18.72 13.30
N LYS A 165 -9.17 17.81 14.06
CA LYS A 165 -8.95 18.01 15.49
C LYS A 165 -7.69 18.81 15.83
N TYR A 166 -6.66 18.70 15.01
CA TYR A 166 -5.33 19.32 15.22
C TYR A 166 -4.80 19.98 13.94
N PRO A 167 -5.54 20.94 13.34
CA PRO A 167 -5.16 21.54 12.06
C PRO A 167 -3.78 22.20 12.06
N GLU A 168 -3.35 22.76 13.21
CA GLU A 168 -2.02 23.37 13.38
C GLU A 168 -0.86 22.36 13.46
N ARG A 169 -1.18 21.06 13.54
CA ARG A 169 -0.21 19.96 13.57
C ARG A 169 -0.33 19.04 12.36
N PHE A 170 -1.11 19.44 11.36
CA PHE A 170 -1.23 18.76 10.09
C PHE A 170 -0.52 19.57 9.01
N ILE A 171 0.37 18.94 8.25
CA ILE A 171 1.16 19.55 7.19
C ILE A 171 0.88 18.82 5.89
N GLU A 172 0.21 19.50 4.95
CA GLU A 172 0.06 19.02 3.59
C GLU A 172 1.29 19.41 2.78
N CYS A 173 2.04 18.41 2.29
CA CYS A 173 3.26 18.61 1.52
C CYS A 173 3.04 18.53 0.01
N GLY A 174 1.84 18.12 -0.44
CA GLY A 174 1.59 17.76 -1.82
C GLY A 174 2.31 16.47 -2.23
N ILE A 175 2.22 16.10 -3.51
CA ILE A 175 2.89 14.90 -4.05
C ILE A 175 4.38 15.19 -4.22
N ALA A 176 5.09 15.25 -3.10
CA ALA A 176 6.51 15.60 -3.01
C ALA A 176 7.18 14.82 -1.86
N GLU A 177 7.22 13.50 -1.96
CA GLU A 177 7.64 12.61 -0.87
C GLU A 177 9.08 12.87 -0.39
N GLN A 178 9.98 13.31 -1.29
CA GLN A 178 11.36 13.66 -0.92
C GLN A 178 11.42 14.91 -0.03
N ASP A 179 10.63 15.92 -0.38
CA ASP A 179 10.53 17.15 0.42
C ASP A 179 9.83 16.86 1.76
N MET A 180 8.76 16.07 1.74
CA MET A 180 8.03 15.65 2.93
C MET A 180 8.95 14.96 3.96
N LEU A 181 9.83 14.05 3.53
CA LEU A 181 10.79 13.41 4.44
C LEU A 181 11.87 14.37 4.92
N SER A 182 12.28 15.33 4.11
CA SER A 182 13.23 16.38 4.52
C SER A 182 12.61 17.31 5.56
N ILE A 183 11.34 17.70 5.38
CA ILE A 183 10.57 18.47 6.37
C ILE A 183 10.47 17.70 7.68
N ALA A 184 10.12 16.40 7.61
CA ALA A 184 10.02 15.53 8.78
C ALA A 184 11.36 15.46 9.55
N SER A 185 12.50 15.35 8.83
CA SER A 185 13.83 15.39 9.46
C SER A 185 14.06 16.69 10.22
N GLY A 186 13.80 17.82 9.59
CA GLY A 186 13.94 19.14 10.22
C GLY A 186 13.08 19.31 11.47
N LEU A 187 11.84 18.81 11.44
CA LEU A 187 10.92 18.81 12.59
C LEU A 187 11.43 17.91 13.72
N ALA A 188 11.92 16.70 13.40
CA ALA A 188 12.47 15.77 14.37
C ALA A 188 13.72 16.34 15.07
N LEU A 189 14.61 16.98 14.32
CA LEU A 189 15.79 17.69 14.87
C LEU A 189 15.40 18.86 15.80
N ARG A 190 14.17 19.36 15.71
CA ARG A 190 13.62 20.39 16.58
C ARG A 190 12.78 19.83 17.74
N GLY A 191 12.79 18.51 17.94
CA GLY A 191 12.12 17.84 19.06
C GLY A 191 10.65 17.53 18.83
N MET A 192 10.16 17.64 17.59
CA MET A 192 8.83 17.14 17.22
C MET A 192 8.89 15.64 16.95
N LEU A 193 7.73 14.97 16.96
CA LEU A 193 7.57 13.59 16.53
C LEU A 193 6.77 13.57 15.22
N PRO A 194 7.45 13.59 14.06
CA PRO A 194 6.77 13.54 12.78
C PRO A 194 6.21 12.15 12.50
N VAL A 195 4.99 12.11 11.98
CA VAL A 195 4.34 10.92 11.41
C VAL A 195 4.05 11.22 9.95
N VAL A 196 4.71 10.50 9.05
CA VAL A 196 4.72 10.76 7.60
C VAL A 196 3.86 9.74 6.90
N HIS A 197 2.98 10.17 6.00
CA HIS A 197 2.00 9.32 5.34
C HIS A 197 2.11 9.39 3.82
N SER A 198 2.06 8.23 3.20
CA SER A 198 1.82 8.06 1.76
C SER A 198 1.45 6.60 1.47
N PHE A 199 1.18 6.25 0.21
CA PHE A 199 1.10 4.84 -0.14
C PHE A 199 2.47 4.16 0.00
N ALA A 200 2.46 2.95 0.50
CA ALA A 200 3.67 2.18 0.80
C ALA A 200 4.63 2.07 -0.41
N CYS A 201 4.08 1.89 -1.62
CA CYS A 201 4.86 1.84 -2.86
C CYS A 201 5.56 3.17 -3.19
N PHE A 202 4.96 4.31 -2.88
CA PHE A 202 5.55 5.64 -3.13
C PHE A 202 6.50 6.02 -2.02
N LEU A 203 6.08 5.85 -0.77
CA LEU A 203 6.85 6.21 0.41
C LEU A 203 8.19 5.45 0.45
N SER A 204 8.20 4.15 0.14
CA SER A 204 9.42 3.36 0.19
C SER A 204 10.40 3.63 -0.95
N THR A 205 9.91 4.05 -2.13
CA THR A 205 10.74 4.13 -3.33
C THR A 205 11.19 5.53 -3.70
N ARG A 206 10.29 6.51 -3.67
CA ARG A 206 10.59 7.87 -4.14
C ARG A 206 11.60 8.59 -3.23
N PRO A 207 11.41 8.61 -1.90
CA PRO A 207 12.32 9.27 -0.98
C PRO A 207 13.32 8.30 -0.31
N ASN A 208 13.70 7.20 -0.92
CA ASN A 208 14.53 6.17 -0.27
C ASN A 208 15.85 6.72 0.30
N GLU A 209 16.53 7.60 -0.42
CA GLU A 209 17.75 8.27 0.07
C GLU A 209 17.47 9.05 1.37
N HIS A 210 16.30 9.67 1.49
CA HIS A 210 15.94 10.47 2.66
C HIS A 210 15.71 9.62 3.92
N PHE A 211 15.22 8.39 3.77
CA PHE A 211 15.19 7.43 4.89
C PHE A 211 16.59 7.19 5.45
N TYR A 212 17.56 6.96 4.56
CA TYR A 212 18.94 6.72 4.95
C TYR A 212 19.56 7.97 5.60
N ASN A 213 19.35 9.14 5.01
CA ASN A 213 19.83 10.40 5.57
C ASN A 213 19.26 10.64 6.98
N ASN A 214 17.96 10.46 7.17
CA ASN A 214 17.29 10.58 8.46
C ASN A 214 17.85 9.59 9.49
N ALA A 215 18.14 8.37 9.06
CA ALA A 215 18.76 7.35 9.93
C ALA A 215 20.19 7.72 10.34
N THR A 216 20.98 8.33 9.46
CA THR A 216 22.35 8.80 9.78
C THR A 216 22.35 9.95 10.77
N GLU A 217 21.32 10.80 10.75
CA GLU A 217 21.12 11.90 11.71
C GLU A 217 20.46 11.43 13.01
N LYS A 218 20.07 10.14 13.11
CA LYS A 218 19.42 9.52 14.26
C LYS A 218 18.11 10.21 14.66
N THR A 219 17.38 10.72 13.68
CA THR A 219 16.04 11.28 13.91
C THR A 219 15.04 10.16 14.17
N LYS A 220 14.07 10.40 15.07
CA LYS A 220 12.93 9.52 15.26
C LYS A 220 11.76 10.02 14.43
N ILE A 221 11.35 9.24 13.43
CA ILE A 221 10.24 9.52 12.54
C ILE A 221 9.39 8.25 12.42
N ILE A 222 8.08 8.38 12.43
CA ILE A 222 7.16 7.28 12.15
C ILE A 222 6.70 7.42 10.70
N TYR A 223 6.94 6.42 9.88
CA TYR A 223 6.56 6.36 8.49
C TYR A 223 5.38 5.41 8.34
N VAL A 224 4.30 5.82 7.74
CA VAL A 224 3.08 5.03 7.58
C VAL A 224 2.80 4.83 6.10
N GLY A 225 3.00 3.60 5.64
CA GLY A 225 2.76 3.17 4.28
C GLY A 225 1.38 2.50 4.17
N SER A 226 0.38 3.24 3.70
CA SER A 226 -0.94 2.70 3.37
C SER A 226 -0.91 1.96 2.02
N LEU A 227 -1.94 1.20 1.70
CA LEU A 227 -2.01 0.40 0.46
C LEU A 227 -0.82 -0.56 0.32
N ALA A 228 -0.47 -1.22 1.43
CA ALA A 228 0.65 -2.14 1.48
C ALA A 228 0.29 -3.51 0.88
N GLY A 229 1.29 -4.19 0.34
CA GLY A 229 1.19 -5.55 -0.17
C GLY A 229 0.68 -5.67 -1.59
N LEU A 230 0.21 -6.87 -1.90
CA LEU A 230 -0.30 -7.27 -3.21
C LEU A 230 -1.72 -6.74 -3.46
N LEU A 231 -2.52 -6.58 -2.40
CA LEU A 231 -3.92 -6.19 -2.47
C LEU A 231 -4.16 -4.77 -1.92
N PRO A 232 -5.04 -3.97 -2.56
CA PRO A 232 -5.88 -4.32 -3.72
C PRO A 232 -5.07 -4.40 -5.01
N SER A 233 -5.38 -5.37 -5.83
CA SER A 233 -4.66 -5.63 -7.09
C SER A 233 -5.18 -4.83 -8.30
N GLY A 234 -6.36 -4.23 -8.19
CA GLY A 234 -6.98 -3.45 -9.27
C GLY A 234 -6.14 -2.29 -9.79
N PRO A 235 -5.49 -1.47 -8.95
CA PRO A 235 -4.62 -0.38 -9.39
C PRO A 235 -3.34 -0.84 -10.13
N GLY A 236 -2.98 -2.13 -10.01
CA GLY A 236 -1.82 -2.72 -10.68
C GLY A 236 -0.47 -2.41 -10.03
N HIS A 237 0.60 -2.86 -10.69
CA HIS A 237 1.97 -2.86 -10.17
C HIS A 237 2.50 -1.50 -9.68
N SER A 238 1.96 -0.41 -10.16
CA SER A 238 2.37 0.94 -9.73
C SER A 238 1.97 1.28 -8.31
N HIS A 239 0.95 0.59 -7.78
CA HIS A 239 0.41 0.80 -6.43
C HIS A 239 0.62 -0.41 -5.49
N GLN A 240 0.89 -1.59 -6.05
CA GLN A 240 1.18 -2.79 -5.26
C GLN A 240 2.55 -2.66 -4.59
N SER A 241 2.57 -2.59 -3.25
CA SER A 241 3.80 -2.44 -2.49
C SER A 241 4.35 -3.82 -2.09
N VAL A 242 5.03 -4.45 -3.03
CA VAL A 242 5.57 -5.82 -2.86
C VAL A 242 7.09 -5.87 -2.82
N ARG A 243 7.76 -4.73 -2.62
CA ARG A 243 9.22 -4.59 -2.54
C ARG A 243 9.70 -3.61 -1.48
N ASP A 244 8.80 -2.99 -0.75
CA ASP A 244 9.09 -2.00 0.28
C ASP A 244 9.91 -2.57 1.44
N ILE A 245 9.63 -3.81 1.88
CA ILE A 245 10.41 -4.48 2.92
C ILE A 245 11.88 -4.59 2.50
N SER A 246 12.15 -5.10 1.27
CA SER A 246 13.52 -5.26 0.78
C SER A 246 14.27 -3.94 0.64
N ILE A 247 13.58 -2.86 0.25
CA ILE A 247 14.16 -1.53 0.06
C ILE A 247 14.53 -0.90 1.41
N LEU A 248 13.69 -1.08 2.42
CA LEU A 248 13.82 -0.41 3.71
C LEU A 248 14.57 -1.23 4.77
N SER A 249 14.67 -2.56 4.63
CA SER A 249 15.32 -3.43 5.62
C SER A 249 16.80 -3.12 5.86
N SER A 250 17.48 -2.50 4.91
CA SER A 250 18.89 -2.10 5.04
C SER A 250 19.09 -0.74 5.71
N VAL A 251 18.03 0.01 6.00
CA VAL A 251 18.13 1.32 6.65
C VAL A 251 18.42 1.14 8.15
N PRO A 252 19.51 1.70 8.67
CA PRO A 252 19.87 1.55 10.09
C PRO A 252 18.79 2.16 11.01
N ASN A 253 18.57 1.54 12.17
CA ASN A 253 17.61 2.00 13.18
C ASN A 253 16.18 2.22 12.66
N LEU A 254 15.79 1.50 11.61
CA LEU A 254 14.42 1.46 11.10
C LEU A 254 13.80 0.10 11.43
N VAL A 255 12.72 0.12 12.19
CA VAL A 255 11.92 -1.06 12.50
C VAL A 255 10.74 -1.11 11.53
N LEU A 256 10.50 -2.27 10.91
CA LEU A 256 9.40 -2.48 9.98
C LEU A 256 8.34 -3.37 10.62
N ILE A 257 7.09 -2.92 10.63
CA ILE A 257 5.97 -3.64 11.27
C ILE A 257 4.77 -3.69 10.32
N GLU A 258 4.16 -4.87 10.18
CA GLU A 258 2.84 -5.01 9.55
C GLU A 258 1.87 -5.72 10.51
N PRO A 259 0.91 -4.98 11.08
CA PRO A 259 -0.12 -5.56 11.94
C PRO A 259 -1.18 -6.31 11.13
N CYS A 260 -1.79 -7.34 11.75
CA CYS A 260 -2.82 -8.16 11.11
C CYS A 260 -4.25 -7.86 11.58
N THR A 261 -4.43 -7.13 12.68
CA THR A 261 -5.74 -6.78 13.25
C THR A 261 -5.81 -5.32 13.64
N GLU A 262 -7.02 -4.79 13.84
CA GLU A 262 -7.22 -3.43 14.36
C GLU A 262 -6.54 -3.23 15.71
N SER A 263 -6.60 -4.22 16.61
CA SER A 263 -5.94 -4.14 17.92
C SER A 263 -4.42 -4.14 17.82
N GLU A 264 -3.85 -4.90 16.88
CA GLU A 264 -2.41 -4.91 16.67
C GLU A 264 -1.90 -3.61 16.02
N VAL A 265 -2.73 -2.92 15.21
CA VAL A 265 -2.44 -1.56 14.72
C VAL A 265 -2.29 -0.58 15.88
N GLU A 266 -3.21 -0.64 16.86
CA GLU A 266 -3.15 0.22 18.05
C GLU A 266 -1.88 -0.05 18.87
N MET A 267 -1.51 -1.32 19.06
CA MET A 267 -0.27 -1.74 19.75
C MET A 267 0.98 -1.27 18.97
N ALA A 268 1.00 -1.45 17.64
CA ALA A 268 2.13 -1.07 16.79
C ALA A 268 2.36 0.44 16.79
N LEU A 269 1.29 1.24 16.76
CA LEU A 269 1.41 2.69 16.87
C LEU A 269 1.85 3.10 18.28
N ASP A 270 1.32 2.47 19.33
CA ASP A 270 1.74 2.75 20.72
C ASP A 270 3.22 2.45 20.92
N TYR A 271 3.70 1.27 20.46
CA TYR A 271 5.12 0.92 20.43
C TYR A 271 5.95 1.99 19.71
N SER A 272 5.50 2.41 18.53
CA SER A 272 6.19 3.39 17.69
C SER A 272 6.32 4.75 18.38
N VAL A 273 5.28 5.18 19.08
CA VAL A 273 5.24 6.49 19.75
C VAL A 273 5.96 6.45 21.09
N ASN A 274 5.72 5.41 21.92
CA ASN A 274 6.02 5.41 23.35
C ASN A 274 7.18 4.50 23.77
N GLU A 275 7.46 3.40 23.07
CA GLU A 275 8.37 2.37 23.57
C GLU A 275 9.75 2.36 22.89
N THR A 276 9.84 2.74 21.62
CA THR A 276 11.11 2.74 20.90
C THR A 276 11.67 4.12 20.65
N SER A 277 13.00 4.24 20.63
CA SER A 277 13.71 5.43 20.15
C SER A 277 14.05 5.35 18.64
N SER A 278 13.87 4.20 18.02
CA SER A 278 14.10 3.98 16.60
C SER A 278 12.98 4.60 15.76
N SER A 279 13.29 4.92 14.52
CA SER A 279 12.25 5.19 13.52
C SER A 279 11.48 3.89 13.21
N VAL A 280 10.20 4.02 12.88
CA VAL A 280 9.34 2.88 12.57
C VAL A 280 8.65 3.09 11.23
N TYR A 281 8.61 2.05 10.40
CA TYR A 281 7.77 1.98 9.22
C TYR A 281 6.60 1.04 9.50
N LEU A 282 5.39 1.62 9.59
CA LEU A 282 4.13 0.87 9.69
C LEU A 282 3.59 0.60 8.30
N ARG A 283 3.47 -0.66 7.97
CA ARG A 283 2.96 -1.18 6.70
C ARG A 283 1.50 -1.56 6.90
N LEU A 284 0.56 -0.85 6.25
CA LEU A 284 -0.87 -1.02 6.48
C LEU A 284 -1.61 -1.46 5.22
N VAL A 285 -2.25 -2.62 5.28
CA VAL A 285 -3.22 -3.06 4.28
C VAL A 285 -4.45 -2.15 4.35
N SER A 286 -4.88 -1.58 3.23
CA SER A 286 -5.94 -0.56 3.21
C SER A 286 -7.33 -1.12 2.94
N ILE A 287 -7.44 -2.31 2.33
CA ILE A 287 -8.74 -2.92 2.09
C ILE A 287 -9.35 -3.50 3.37
N PRO A 288 -10.66 -3.36 3.59
CA PRO A 288 -11.36 -4.14 4.61
C PRO A 288 -11.21 -5.63 4.29
N TYR A 289 -10.79 -6.44 5.28
CA TYR A 289 -10.48 -7.85 5.05
C TYR A 289 -10.99 -8.73 6.19
N ASP A 290 -11.79 -9.77 5.85
CA ASP A 290 -12.27 -10.76 6.81
C ASP A 290 -11.14 -11.70 7.19
N ILE A 291 -10.94 -11.91 8.49
CA ILE A 291 -9.93 -12.83 9.01
C ILE A 291 -10.61 -14.01 9.74
N PRO A 292 -10.16 -15.26 9.54
CA PRO A 292 -10.73 -16.44 10.19
C PRO A 292 -10.11 -16.70 11.58
N PHE A 293 -9.30 -15.82 12.10
CA PHE A 293 -8.55 -16.01 13.34
C PHE A 293 -8.73 -14.83 14.31
N GLN A 294 -8.33 -15.05 15.55
CA GLN A 294 -8.22 -14.00 16.57
C GLN A 294 -6.85 -14.09 17.24
N LEU A 295 -6.32 -12.95 17.65
CA LEU A 295 -5.13 -12.92 18.48
C LEU A 295 -5.44 -13.52 19.86
N PRO A 296 -4.51 -14.26 20.48
CA PRO A 296 -4.71 -14.84 21.79
C PRO A 296 -5.08 -13.81 22.85
N VAL A 297 -5.93 -14.20 23.79
CA VAL A 297 -6.34 -13.32 24.90
C VAL A 297 -5.10 -12.90 25.70
N GLY A 298 -4.95 -11.59 25.90
CA GLY A 298 -3.80 -11.03 26.60
C GLY A 298 -2.53 -10.87 25.76
N TYR A 299 -2.62 -11.11 24.44
CA TYR A 299 -1.49 -10.84 23.53
C TYR A 299 -1.00 -9.39 23.67
N GLN A 300 0.29 -9.23 23.72
CA GLN A 300 0.99 -7.94 23.68
C GLN A 300 2.07 -8.00 22.60
N LEU A 301 2.30 -6.89 21.92
CA LEU A 301 3.32 -6.79 20.90
C LEU A 301 4.71 -6.73 21.58
N GLU A 302 5.51 -7.78 21.42
CA GLU A 302 6.89 -7.84 21.94
C GLU A 302 7.90 -7.76 20.79
N TYR A 303 8.90 -6.91 20.93
CA TYR A 303 9.89 -6.66 19.87
C TYR A 303 10.61 -7.95 19.42
N GLY A 304 10.50 -8.24 18.13
CA GLY A 304 11.11 -9.40 17.48
C GLY A 304 10.41 -10.74 17.75
N LYS A 305 9.27 -10.75 18.43
CA LYS A 305 8.51 -11.97 18.72
C LYS A 305 7.15 -11.98 18.02
N GLY A 306 6.67 -13.16 17.73
CA GLY A 306 5.36 -13.42 17.17
C GLY A 306 4.49 -14.24 18.10
N VAL A 307 3.32 -14.65 17.60
CA VAL A 307 2.35 -15.45 18.34
C VAL A 307 1.74 -16.52 17.45
N ALA A 308 1.56 -17.73 17.99
CA ALA A 308 0.87 -18.80 17.30
C ALA A 308 -0.64 -18.50 17.20
N LEU A 309 -1.19 -18.66 16.00
CA LEU A 309 -2.62 -18.54 15.69
C LEU A 309 -3.31 -19.90 15.62
N THR A 310 -2.56 -20.95 15.26
CA THR A 310 -3.03 -22.33 15.21
C THR A 310 -2.02 -23.23 15.94
N ASP A 311 -2.51 -24.37 16.45
CA ASP A 311 -1.68 -25.41 16.97
C ASP A 311 -1.29 -26.39 15.84
N GLY A 312 -0.13 -27.07 15.99
CA GLY A 312 0.33 -28.06 15.05
C GLY A 312 1.76 -28.49 15.35
N ASP A 313 2.10 -29.76 15.03
CA ASP A 313 3.39 -30.36 15.31
C ASP A 313 4.08 -30.94 14.06
N ASP A 314 3.42 -30.96 12.89
CA ASP A 314 4.01 -31.47 11.64
C ASP A 314 4.90 -30.44 10.94
N ALA A 315 4.53 -29.16 11.02
CA ALA A 315 5.26 -28.05 10.41
C ALA A 315 4.92 -26.71 11.08
N VAL A 316 5.77 -25.71 10.85
CA VAL A 316 5.53 -24.32 11.28
C VAL A 316 5.56 -23.37 10.07
N MET A 317 4.63 -22.42 10.05
CA MET A 317 4.52 -21.38 9.01
C MET A 317 4.53 -20.00 9.65
N PHE A 318 5.47 -19.16 9.25
CA PHE A 318 5.53 -17.73 9.63
C PHE A 318 4.89 -16.87 8.56
N SER A 319 4.07 -15.94 8.98
CA SER A 319 3.46 -14.94 8.11
C SER A 319 3.09 -13.69 8.90
N TYR A 320 2.56 -12.68 8.22
CA TYR A 320 2.18 -11.39 8.79
C TYR A 320 1.02 -10.77 7.98
N GLY A 321 0.39 -9.76 8.56
CA GLY A 321 -0.68 -9.01 7.93
C GLY A 321 -1.98 -9.79 7.73
N PRO A 322 -3.10 -9.10 7.49
CA PRO A 322 -4.42 -9.75 7.46
C PRO A 322 -4.59 -10.68 6.26
N VAL A 323 -4.01 -10.34 5.10
CA VAL A 323 -4.20 -11.09 3.86
C VAL A 323 -3.50 -12.44 3.90
N MET A 324 -2.17 -12.43 4.11
CA MET A 324 -1.38 -13.67 4.06
C MET A 324 -1.68 -14.59 5.23
N LEU A 325 -1.90 -14.06 6.44
CA LEU A 325 -2.33 -14.90 7.57
C LEU A 325 -3.68 -15.55 7.33
N THR A 326 -4.62 -14.86 6.67
CA THR A 326 -5.90 -15.47 6.27
C THR A 326 -5.68 -16.62 5.30
N GLN A 327 -4.83 -16.47 4.29
CA GLN A 327 -4.53 -17.54 3.35
C GLN A 327 -3.79 -18.70 4.05
N ALA A 328 -2.87 -18.40 4.96
CA ALA A 328 -2.17 -19.39 5.77
C ALA A 328 -3.14 -20.23 6.63
N VAL A 329 -4.00 -19.57 7.42
CA VAL A 329 -4.96 -20.26 8.30
C VAL A 329 -5.93 -21.12 7.49
N LYS A 330 -6.52 -20.61 6.41
CA LYS A 330 -7.39 -21.39 5.52
C LYS A 330 -6.65 -22.57 4.86
N ALA A 331 -5.36 -22.41 4.52
CA ALA A 331 -4.57 -23.49 3.96
C ALA A 331 -4.31 -24.62 4.97
N VAL A 332 -4.00 -24.26 6.23
CA VAL A 332 -3.72 -25.27 7.26
C VAL A 332 -4.98 -25.96 7.75
N GLU A 333 -6.14 -25.29 7.76
CA GLU A 333 -7.43 -25.92 7.99
C GLU A 333 -7.70 -27.01 6.94
N ARG A 334 -7.49 -26.73 5.66
CA ARG A 334 -7.61 -27.72 4.58
C ARG A 334 -6.60 -28.85 4.71
N LEU A 335 -5.34 -28.56 5.06
CA LEU A 335 -4.30 -29.58 5.31
C LEU A 335 -4.73 -30.55 6.41
N LYS A 336 -5.32 -30.04 7.48
CA LYS A 336 -5.85 -30.85 8.58
C LYS A 336 -7.03 -31.71 8.14
N GLU A 337 -8.03 -31.11 7.49
CA GLU A 337 -9.27 -31.79 7.08
C GLU A 337 -9.04 -32.83 5.98
N GLU A 338 -8.24 -32.50 4.95
CA GLU A 338 -8.08 -33.32 3.75
C GLU A 338 -6.91 -34.31 3.87
N HIS A 339 -5.89 -34.00 4.70
CA HIS A 339 -4.62 -34.78 4.75
C HIS A 339 -4.18 -35.17 6.15
N GLY A 340 -4.84 -34.70 7.20
CA GLY A 340 -4.48 -35.00 8.59
C GLY A 340 -3.15 -34.37 9.02
N LEU A 341 -2.69 -33.31 8.33
CA LEU A 341 -1.45 -32.59 8.66
C LEU A 341 -1.79 -31.37 9.52
N GLU A 342 -1.10 -31.25 10.66
CA GLU A 342 -1.29 -30.15 11.61
C GLU A 342 -0.11 -29.18 11.53
N VAL A 343 -0.36 -27.98 10.98
CA VAL A 343 0.65 -26.92 10.76
C VAL A 343 0.38 -25.76 11.70
N ARG A 344 1.41 -25.36 12.43
CA ARG A 344 1.39 -24.19 13.32
C ARG A 344 1.59 -22.93 12.52
N VAL A 345 0.60 -22.03 12.47
CA VAL A 345 0.72 -20.69 11.87
C VAL A 345 1.11 -19.69 12.94
N ILE A 346 2.16 -18.93 12.67
CA ILE A 346 2.67 -17.88 13.56
C ILE A 346 2.52 -16.53 12.88
N ASN A 347 1.80 -15.61 13.54
CA ASN A 347 1.85 -14.18 13.22
C ASN A 347 3.17 -13.61 13.73
N LEU A 348 4.03 -13.12 12.84
CA LEU A 348 5.26 -12.40 13.16
C LEU A 348 5.20 -11.00 12.52
N PRO A 349 4.70 -9.97 13.22
CA PRO A 349 4.48 -8.65 12.62
C PRO A 349 5.77 -7.87 12.32
N TRP A 350 6.91 -8.30 12.84
CA TRP A 350 8.22 -7.68 12.63
C TRP A 350 8.85 -8.15 11.32
N LEU A 351 9.04 -7.24 10.37
CA LEU A 351 9.39 -7.63 9.00
C LEU A 351 10.90 -7.71 8.74
N ASN A 352 11.71 -7.00 9.52
CA ASN A 352 13.17 -6.96 9.35
C ASN A 352 13.96 -7.34 10.62
N HIS A 353 13.25 -7.81 11.64
CA HIS A 353 13.88 -8.24 12.89
C HIS A 353 13.16 -9.43 13.52
N VAL A 354 13.93 -10.34 14.12
CA VAL A 354 13.41 -11.45 14.93
C VAL A 354 14.33 -11.69 16.12
N ASP A 355 13.74 -11.95 17.28
CA ASP A 355 14.47 -12.40 18.47
C ASP A 355 15.00 -13.83 18.24
N ALA A 356 16.30 -14.01 18.39
CA ALA A 356 16.96 -15.27 18.05
C ALA A 356 16.55 -16.44 18.96
N ASP A 357 16.40 -16.19 20.27
CA ASP A 357 16.02 -17.24 21.21
C ASP A 357 14.55 -17.63 21.05
N TRP A 358 13.70 -16.65 20.80
CA TRP A 358 12.30 -16.90 20.47
C TRP A 358 12.16 -17.67 19.15
N LEU A 359 12.90 -17.28 18.09
CA LEU A 359 12.88 -18.02 16.81
C LEU A 359 13.32 -19.46 16.99
N ARG A 360 14.42 -19.69 17.74
CA ARG A 360 14.91 -21.03 18.05
C ARG A 360 13.80 -21.88 18.66
N SER A 361 13.22 -21.42 19.76
CA SER A 361 12.13 -22.14 20.46
C SER A 361 10.88 -22.36 19.62
N SER A 362 10.68 -21.53 18.59
CA SER A 362 9.55 -21.65 17.67
C SER A 362 9.76 -22.67 16.56
N VAL A 363 11.02 -23.12 16.31
CA VAL A 363 11.35 -23.99 15.16
C VAL A 363 12.06 -25.27 15.54
N GLU A 364 12.66 -25.40 16.74
CA GLU A 364 13.54 -26.51 17.13
C GLU A 364 12.91 -27.90 17.02
N ASP A 365 11.59 -28.00 17.16
CA ASP A 365 10.83 -29.24 17.06
C ASP A 365 10.31 -29.55 15.64
N PHE A 366 10.55 -28.66 14.66
CA PHE A 366 9.94 -28.77 13.33
C PHE A 366 10.95 -29.18 12.25
N LYS A 367 10.61 -30.25 11.51
CA LYS A 367 11.36 -30.63 10.30
C LYS A 367 11.01 -29.70 9.11
N TYR A 368 9.80 -29.19 9.03
CA TYR A 368 9.35 -28.35 7.93
C TYR A 368 9.01 -26.94 8.43
N ILE A 369 9.68 -25.95 7.84
CA ILE A 369 9.50 -24.53 8.13
C ILE A 369 9.04 -23.85 6.84
N PHE A 370 7.93 -23.14 6.92
CA PHE A 370 7.38 -22.37 5.83
C PHE A 370 7.36 -20.89 6.18
N THR A 371 7.54 -20.02 5.18
CA THR A 371 7.25 -18.58 5.30
C THR A 371 6.33 -18.15 4.18
N LEU A 372 5.44 -17.19 4.47
CA LEU A 372 4.48 -16.66 3.51
C LEU A 372 4.52 -15.13 3.56
N ASP A 373 5.06 -14.55 2.49
CA ASP A 373 5.29 -13.12 2.38
C ASP A 373 4.24 -12.43 1.50
N ASP A 374 3.65 -11.34 1.96
CA ASP A 374 2.94 -10.35 1.13
C ASP A 374 3.94 -9.41 0.45
N HIS A 375 4.92 -9.99 -0.21
CA HIS A 375 6.08 -9.33 -0.77
C HIS A 375 6.76 -10.27 -1.79
N PHE A 376 7.77 -9.76 -2.51
CA PHE A 376 8.68 -10.65 -3.23
C PHE A 376 9.37 -11.60 -2.26
N VAL A 377 9.56 -12.87 -2.67
CA VAL A 377 10.36 -13.86 -1.90
C VAL A 377 11.78 -13.33 -1.64
N LYS A 378 12.33 -12.56 -2.59
CA LYS A 378 13.63 -11.91 -2.44
C LYS A 378 13.50 -10.63 -1.60
N GLY A 379 14.23 -10.58 -0.51
CA GLY A 379 14.26 -9.42 0.41
C GLY A 379 13.02 -9.30 1.30
N GLY A 380 12.11 -10.29 1.32
CA GLY A 380 10.99 -10.35 2.25
C GLY A 380 11.38 -10.88 3.63
N GLN A 381 10.40 -10.97 4.53
CA GLN A 381 10.60 -11.51 5.88
C GLN A 381 11.15 -12.93 5.85
N GLY A 382 10.65 -13.78 4.94
CA GLY A 382 11.11 -15.16 4.80
C GLY A 382 12.60 -15.28 4.46
N GLU A 383 13.20 -14.29 3.76
CA GLU A 383 14.64 -14.27 3.54
C GLU A 383 15.40 -13.88 4.81
N MET A 384 14.91 -12.94 5.58
CA MET A 384 15.49 -12.57 6.88
C MET A 384 15.47 -13.78 7.84
N LEU A 385 14.35 -14.50 7.91
CA LEU A 385 14.25 -15.72 8.73
C LEU A 385 15.19 -16.81 8.23
N ALA A 386 15.32 -17.03 6.92
CA ALA A 386 16.27 -17.99 6.35
C ALA A 386 17.71 -17.68 6.73
N CYS A 387 18.12 -16.41 6.66
CA CYS A 387 19.46 -15.97 7.09
C CYS A 387 19.65 -16.21 8.59
N LYS A 388 18.67 -15.88 9.43
CA LYS A 388 18.75 -16.09 10.88
C LYS A 388 18.85 -17.58 11.24
N LEU A 389 18.08 -18.45 10.61
CA LEU A 389 18.16 -19.90 10.81
C LEU A 389 19.52 -20.47 10.38
N ALA A 390 20.09 -19.97 9.27
CA ALA A 390 21.41 -20.39 8.82
C ALA A 390 22.55 -19.97 9.76
N GLU A 391 22.37 -18.92 10.57
CA GLU A 391 23.30 -18.49 11.63
C GLU A 391 23.21 -19.36 12.89
N MET A 392 22.16 -20.18 13.06
CA MET A 392 21.91 -21.04 14.21
C MET A 392 22.52 -22.43 13.97
N SER A 393 23.75 -22.65 14.43
CA SER A 393 24.48 -23.90 14.19
C SER A 393 23.95 -25.12 14.96
N ASP A 394 23.05 -24.92 15.89
CA ASP A 394 22.38 -25.93 16.72
C ASP A 394 21.02 -26.38 16.19
N ILE A 395 20.51 -25.75 15.12
CA ILE A 395 19.28 -26.13 14.40
C ILE A 395 19.69 -26.81 13.09
N GLU A 396 19.52 -28.14 13.00
CA GLU A 396 19.90 -28.92 11.83
C GLU A 396 18.73 -29.77 11.33
N GLY A 397 18.79 -30.21 10.07
CA GLY A 397 17.87 -31.21 9.51
C GLY A 397 16.46 -30.65 9.16
N TYR A 398 16.30 -29.36 9.08
CA TYR A 398 15.04 -28.73 8.65
C TYR A 398 15.01 -28.48 7.15
N HIS A 399 13.80 -28.43 6.60
CA HIS A 399 13.50 -28.02 5.23
C HIS A 399 12.76 -26.68 5.26
N LEU A 400 13.39 -25.62 4.75
CA LEU A 400 12.79 -24.29 4.67
C LEU A 400 12.26 -24.01 3.27
N HIS A 401 10.98 -23.67 3.18
CA HIS A 401 10.35 -23.23 1.93
C HIS A 401 9.69 -21.87 2.10
N ARG A 402 9.89 -20.99 1.10
CA ARG A 402 9.41 -19.61 1.13
C ARG A 402 8.36 -19.36 0.06
N PHE A 403 7.17 -18.99 0.47
CA PHE A 403 6.09 -18.51 -0.39
C PHE A 403 6.13 -16.99 -0.47
N GLY A 404 5.75 -16.45 -1.61
CA GLY A 404 5.74 -15.02 -1.91
C GLY A 404 5.80 -14.78 -3.42
N ILE A 405 5.77 -13.52 -3.82
CA ILE A 405 5.76 -13.12 -5.23
C ILE A 405 7.13 -13.36 -5.85
N ARG A 406 7.16 -13.92 -7.08
CA ARG A 406 8.39 -14.25 -7.82
C ARG A 406 8.52 -13.50 -9.14
N GLU A 407 7.40 -13.02 -9.67
CA GLU A 407 7.31 -12.34 -10.96
C GLU A 407 6.61 -10.99 -10.81
N ILE A 408 6.47 -10.23 -11.88
CA ILE A 408 5.75 -8.94 -11.87
C ILE A 408 4.33 -9.18 -11.34
N PRO A 409 3.88 -8.40 -10.36
CA PRO A 409 2.55 -8.58 -9.79
C PRO A 409 1.46 -8.45 -10.85
N ALA A 410 0.53 -9.38 -10.87
CA ALA A 410 -0.64 -9.34 -11.74
C ALA A 410 -1.61 -8.23 -11.31
N CYS A 411 -2.41 -7.75 -12.26
CA CYS A 411 -3.52 -6.83 -12.02
C CYS A 411 -4.85 -7.56 -12.33
N GLY A 412 -5.86 -7.39 -11.49
CA GLY A 412 -7.15 -8.06 -11.65
C GLY A 412 -8.00 -8.03 -10.39
N GLN A 413 -8.88 -9.01 -10.23
CA GLN A 413 -9.60 -9.21 -8.98
C GLN A 413 -8.65 -9.80 -7.92
N ASN A 414 -8.88 -9.49 -6.64
CA ASN A 414 -7.98 -9.88 -5.56
C ASN A 414 -7.73 -11.40 -5.50
N GLU A 415 -8.79 -12.19 -5.58
CA GLU A 415 -8.71 -13.64 -5.53
C GLU A 415 -7.99 -14.25 -6.74
N GLU A 416 -8.23 -13.70 -7.95
CA GLU A 416 -7.55 -14.15 -9.16
C GLU A 416 -6.05 -13.88 -9.07
N VAL A 417 -5.65 -12.73 -8.54
CA VAL A 417 -4.25 -12.35 -8.40
C VAL A 417 -3.54 -13.23 -7.37
N LEU A 418 -4.19 -13.55 -6.24
CA LEU A 418 -3.65 -14.53 -5.29
C LEU A 418 -3.42 -15.88 -5.96
N GLN A 419 -4.38 -16.39 -6.75
CA GLN A 419 -4.24 -17.66 -7.48
C GLN A 419 -3.10 -17.63 -8.50
N VAL A 420 -2.99 -16.56 -9.30
CA VAL A 420 -1.92 -16.40 -10.29
C VAL A 420 -0.54 -16.50 -9.65
N HIS A 421 -0.40 -15.95 -8.44
CA HIS A 421 0.88 -16.01 -7.70
C HIS A 421 1.03 -17.24 -6.81
N GLY A 422 0.02 -18.13 -6.75
CA GLY A 422 0.02 -19.32 -5.89
C GLY A 422 -0.01 -18.98 -4.39
N LEU A 423 -0.60 -17.84 -4.04
CA LEU A 423 -0.69 -17.32 -2.67
C LEU A 423 -2.10 -17.44 -2.08
N ASP A 424 -3.04 -18.05 -2.79
CA ASP A 424 -4.34 -18.46 -2.26
C ASP A 424 -4.21 -19.74 -1.42
N ALA A 425 -5.17 -19.97 -0.53
CA ALA A 425 -5.15 -21.07 0.42
C ALA A 425 -5.06 -22.47 -0.24
N LEU A 426 -5.72 -22.67 -1.38
CA LEU A 426 -5.69 -23.96 -2.09
C LEU A 426 -4.30 -24.21 -2.71
N SER A 427 -3.73 -23.21 -3.35
CA SER A 427 -2.40 -23.29 -3.96
C SER A 427 -1.31 -23.54 -2.91
N ILE A 428 -1.39 -22.86 -1.76
CA ILE A 428 -0.49 -23.05 -0.62
C ILE A 428 -0.62 -24.48 -0.08
N CYS A 429 -1.84 -24.97 0.18
CA CYS A 429 -2.11 -26.32 0.65
C CYS A 429 -1.48 -27.38 -0.28
N ASN A 430 -1.75 -27.31 -1.59
CA ASN A 430 -1.21 -28.24 -2.57
C ASN A 430 0.33 -28.22 -2.65
N SER A 431 0.92 -27.03 -2.54
CA SER A 431 2.37 -26.87 -2.55
C SER A 431 3.02 -27.50 -1.32
N ILE A 432 2.44 -27.30 -0.12
CA ILE A 432 2.95 -27.89 1.12
C ILE A 432 2.94 -29.42 1.03
N ILE A 433 1.84 -30.04 0.56
CA ILE A 433 1.73 -31.49 0.39
C ILE A 433 2.83 -32.01 -0.53
N THR A 434 3.05 -31.34 -1.66
CA THR A 434 4.08 -31.72 -2.63
C THR A 434 5.46 -31.66 -2.00
N LEU A 435 5.79 -30.56 -1.33
CA LEU A 435 7.09 -30.35 -0.69
C LEU A 435 7.37 -31.32 0.45
N MET A 436 6.34 -31.67 1.26
CA MET A 436 6.52 -32.64 2.37
C MET A 436 6.61 -34.09 1.89
N ARG A 437 6.16 -34.41 0.66
CA ARG A 437 6.29 -35.76 0.07
C ARG A 437 7.61 -35.98 -0.64
N GLU A 438 8.25 -34.93 -1.14
CA GLU A 438 9.51 -34.98 -1.89
C GLU A 438 10.74 -34.97 -0.98
N ALA A 439 10.61 -34.62 0.30
CA ALA A 439 11.68 -34.53 1.31
C ALA A 439 11.70 -35.74 2.25
#